data_43f25e6c34110b067efd8947ce45114a
#
_entry.id   43f25e6c34110b067efd8947ce45114a
#
_cell.length_a   1.000
_cell.length_b   1.000
_cell.length_c   1.000
_cell.angle_alpha   90.00
_cell.angle_beta   90.00
_cell.angle_gamma   90.00
#
_symmetry.space_group_name_H-M   'P 1'
#
loop_
_entity.id
_entity.type
_entity.pdbx_description
1 polymer ?
#
loop_
_entity_poly.entity_id
_entity_poly.type
_entity_poly.pdbx_seq_one_letter_code
_entity_poly.pdbx_strand_id
1 'polypeptide(L)'
;MNKEIVKSERLGESYSVFHHPSGLDVLVWKMEGFTTTEAIFATKYGSIYNCFKTKDSKDFITVPEGIAHFLEHKLFENEDTDVFDLYAKTGANANAFTSFDETAYTFSCSENWENSLEILLDFVQKPYFTEQSVAKEQ
;
A
#
# COMPACT_ATOMS: atom_id res chain seq x y z
N MET A 1 -3.12 20.51 5.10
CA MET A 1 -2.02 19.63 4.59
C MET A 1 -0.87 20.52 4.16
N ASN A 2 0.30 20.36 4.76
CA ASN A 2 1.48 21.14 4.34
C ASN A 2 2.05 20.51 3.07
N LYS A 3 2.39 21.37 2.09
CA LYS A 3 2.99 20.96 0.83
C LYS A 3 4.43 21.46 0.75
N GLU A 4 5.34 20.58 0.45
CA GLU A 4 6.73 20.86 0.12
C GLU A 4 6.98 20.50 -1.35
N ILE A 5 7.86 21.25 -2.03
CA ILE A 5 8.32 20.92 -3.38
C ILE A 5 9.81 20.63 -3.31
N VAL A 6 10.16 19.39 -3.62
CA VAL A 6 11.56 18.95 -3.72
C VAL A 6 11.99 19.04 -5.18
N LYS A 7 13.09 19.75 -5.42
CA LYS A 7 13.65 19.95 -6.76
C LYS A 7 15.06 19.39 -6.87
N SER A 8 15.36 18.75 -7.97
CA SER A 8 16.70 18.38 -8.35
C SER A 8 17.16 19.22 -9.54
N GLU A 9 18.04 20.20 -9.30
CA GLU A 9 18.59 21.03 -10.37
C GLU A 9 19.38 20.20 -11.40
N ARG A 10 20.07 19.16 -10.92
CA ARG A 10 20.87 18.28 -11.77
C ARG A 10 20.04 17.46 -12.75
N LEU A 11 18.85 17.01 -12.33
CA LEU A 11 17.95 16.17 -13.14
C LEU A 11 16.90 17.01 -13.87
N GLY A 12 16.71 18.27 -13.46
CA GLY A 12 15.65 19.12 -13.97
C GLY A 12 14.24 18.70 -13.55
N GLU A 13 14.14 17.91 -12.48
CA GLU A 13 12.91 17.28 -12.03
C GLU A 13 12.47 17.80 -10.66
N SER A 14 11.18 17.65 -10.39
CA SER A 14 10.60 18.01 -9.09
C SER A 14 9.40 17.13 -8.74
N TYR A 15 9.22 16.88 -7.44
CA TYR A 15 8.04 16.23 -6.91
C TYR A 15 7.48 17.01 -5.71
N SER A 16 6.22 16.79 -5.41
CA SER A 16 5.53 17.39 -4.27
C SER A 16 5.41 16.38 -3.15
N VAL A 17 5.66 16.82 -1.92
CA VAL A 17 5.42 16.04 -0.70
C VAL A 17 4.30 16.70 0.08
N PHE A 18 3.32 15.92 0.50
CA PHE A 18 2.21 16.35 1.32
C PHE A 18 2.24 15.60 2.65
N HIS A 19 2.31 16.32 3.75
CA HIS A 19 2.26 15.76 5.10
C HIS A 19 0.82 15.79 5.61
N HIS A 20 0.23 14.60 5.76
CA HIS A 20 -1.12 14.47 6.29
C HIS A 20 -1.09 14.44 7.82
N PRO A 21 -2.10 15.01 8.53
CA PRO A 21 -2.16 15.00 9.99
C PRO A 21 -2.17 13.60 10.63
N SER A 22 -2.54 12.56 9.89
CA SER A 22 -2.46 11.15 10.34
C SER A 22 -1.04 10.60 10.43
N GLY A 23 -0.02 11.33 9.92
CA GLY A 23 1.35 10.86 9.79
C GLY A 23 1.67 10.20 8.44
N LEU A 24 0.71 10.16 7.52
CA LEU A 24 0.96 9.70 6.15
C LEU A 24 1.66 10.79 5.34
N ASP A 25 2.76 10.42 4.70
CA ASP A 25 3.43 11.25 3.69
C ASP A 25 3.00 10.81 2.30
N VAL A 26 2.54 11.76 1.49
CA VAL A 26 2.12 11.52 0.10
C VAL A 26 3.08 12.23 -0.84
N LEU A 27 3.74 11.46 -1.70
CA LEU A 27 4.64 11.99 -2.72
C LEU A 27 3.93 11.95 -4.08
N VAL A 28 3.93 13.08 -4.78
CA VAL A 28 3.35 13.17 -6.12
C VAL A 28 4.41 13.67 -7.09
N TRP A 29 4.76 12.81 -8.03
CA TRP A 29 5.71 13.10 -9.08
C TRP A 29 5.04 13.06 -10.44
N LYS A 30 4.87 14.21 -11.06
CA LYS A 30 4.35 14.33 -12.40
C LYS A 30 5.49 14.23 -13.40
N MET A 31 5.49 13.18 -14.20
CA MET A 31 6.46 12.94 -15.26
C MET A 31 5.84 13.29 -16.62
N GLU A 32 6.36 14.31 -17.28
CA GLU A 32 5.86 14.71 -18.60
C GLU A 32 6.22 13.67 -19.67
N GLY A 33 5.31 13.42 -20.61
CA GLY A 33 5.49 12.45 -21.69
C GLY A 33 5.15 11.00 -21.32
N PHE A 34 4.84 10.71 -20.05
CA PHE A 34 4.36 9.39 -19.65
C PHE A 34 2.83 9.33 -19.74
N THR A 35 2.34 8.20 -20.25
CA THR A 35 0.89 7.94 -20.38
C THR A 35 0.37 6.98 -19.32
N THR A 36 1.27 6.42 -18.50
CA THR A 36 0.93 5.52 -17.40
C THR A 36 1.00 6.24 -16.07
N THR A 37 0.09 5.87 -15.17
CA THR A 37 0.11 6.28 -13.77
C THR A 37 0.47 5.07 -12.92
N GLU A 38 1.41 5.24 -12.02
CA GLU A 38 1.78 4.25 -11.02
C GLU A 38 1.53 4.83 -9.63
N ALA A 39 1.02 4.01 -8.72
CA ALA A 39 0.89 4.36 -7.33
C ALA A 39 1.42 3.23 -6.44
N ILE A 40 2.03 3.61 -5.33
CA ILE A 40 2.57 2.70 -4.32
C ILE A 40 2.08 3.18 -2.96
N PHE A 41 1.44 2.30 -2.21
CA PHE A 41 1.17 2.48 -0.79
C PHE A 41 2.09 1.55 -0.01
N ALA A 42 2.96 2.10 0.82
CA ALA A 42 3.93 1.34 1.58
C ALA A 42 3.78 1.57 3.09
N THR A 43 4.02 0.53 3.86
CA THR A 43 4.12 0.57 5.31
C THR A 43 5.48 0.09 5.77
N LYS A 44 6.03 0.71 6.82
CA LYS A 44 7.29 0.32 7.47
C LYS A 44 7.08 -0.92 8.36
N TYR A 45 6.59 -1.99 7.76
CA TYR A 45 6.39 -3.27 8.40
C TYR A 45 6.73 -4.38 7.41
N GLY A 46 7.72 -5.19 7.71
CA GLY A 46 8.23 -6.26 6.87
C GLY A 46 8.59 -7.51 7.67
N SER A 47 9.21 -8.47 7.02
CA SER A 47 9.42 -9.83 7.55
C SER A 47 10.32 -9.92 8.78
N ILE A 48 11.17 -8.91 9.05
CA ILE A 48 12.04 -8.90 10.24
C ILE A 48 11.35 -8.42 11.51
N TYR A 49 10.16 -7.81 11.41
CA TYR A 49 9.46 -7.24 12.57
C TYR A 49 8.56 -8.27 13.26
N ASN A 50 9.18 -9.26 13.89
CA ASN A 50 8.47 -10.33 14.61
C ASN A 50 8.20 -10.00 16.08
N CYS A 51 8.78 -8.93 16.59
CA CYS A 51 8.55 -8.47 17.96
C CYS A 51 8.45 -6.94 17.97
N PHE A 52 7.28 -6.42 18.30
CA PHE A 52 6.99 -4.99 18.24
C PHE A 52 5.98 -4.59 19.31
N LYS A 53 5.76 -3.28 19.40
CA LYS A 53 4.77 -2.68 20.29
C LYS A 53 3.83 -1.78 19.50
N THR A 54 2.54 -1.96 19.71
CA THR A 54 1.52 -1.06 19.13
C THR A 54 1.21 0.09 20.09
N LYS A 55 0.51 1.11 19.60
CA LYS A 55 0.06 2.25 20.43
C LYS A 55 -0.82 1.80 21.62
N ASP A 56 -1.59 0.72 21.40
CA ASP A 56 -2.58 0.22 22.36
C ASP A 56 -2.04 -0.92 23.24
N SER A 57 -0.84 -1.44 22.95
CA SER A 57 -0.24 -2.52 23.72
C SER A 57 0.68 -1.98 24.82
N LYS A 58 0.55 -2.52 26.05
CA LYS A 58 1.46 -2.22 27.17
C LYS A 58 2.80 -2.93 27.02
N ASP A 59 2.77 -4.15 26.46
CA ASP A 59 3.92 -5.05 26.33
C ASP A 59 4.26 -5.29 24.86
N PHE A 60 5.45 -5.84 24.63
CA PHE A 60 5.84 -6.31 23.30
C PHE A 60 5.00 -7.52 22.87
N ILE A 61 4.57 -7.49 21.60
CA ILE A 61 3.85 -8.55 20.94
C ILE A 61 4.84 -9.31 20.06
N THR A 62 4.92 -10.63 20.23
CA THR A 62 5.69 -11.51 19.35
C THR A 62 4.74 -12.23 18.41
N VAL A 63 5.02 -12.19 17.13
CA VAL A 63 4.23 -12.82 16.07
C VAL A 63 5.06 -13.88 15.35
N PRO A 64 4.41 -14.88 14.72
CA PRO A 64 5.11 -15.88 13.91
C PRO A 64 5.88 -15.24 12.74
N GLU A 65 6.94 -15.91 12.31
CA GLU A 65 7.62 -15.56 11.05
C GLU A 65 6.65 -15.71 9.87
N GLY A 66 6.79 -14.81 8.88
CA GLY A 66 5.95 -14.82 7.69
C GLY A 66 4.63 -14.04 7.84
N ILE A 67 4.30 -13.53 9.04
CA ILE A 67 3.03 -12.80 9.25
C ILE A 67 2.90 -11.57 8.34
N ALA A 68 3.99 -10.87 8.04
CA ALA A 68 3.95 -9.71 7.15
C ALA A 68 3.51 -10.10 5.72
N HIS A 69 4.07 -11.19 5.18
CA HIS A 69 3.71 -11.73 3.87
C HIS A 69 2.28 -12.30 3.87
N PHE A 70 1.90 -12.98 4.95
CA PHE A 70 0.52 -13.45 5.12
C PHE A 70 -0.48 -12.29 5.10
N LEU A 71 -0.21 -11.20 5.79
CA LEU A 71 -1.06 -10.01 5.79
C LEU A 71 -1.13 -9.35 4.41
N GLU A 72 -0.02 -9.34 3.67
CA GLU A 72 -0.01 -8.84 2.29
C GLU A 72 -1.04 -9.58 1.43
N HIS A 73 -1.06 -10.90 1.42
CA HIS A 73 -2.04 -11.70 0.71
C HIS A 73 -3.46 -11.43 1.21
N LYS A 74 -3.64 -11.38 2.51
CA LYS A 74 -4.97 -11.22 3.13
C LYS A 74 -5.64 -9.88 2.83
N LEU A 75 -4.88 -8.82 2.64
CA LEU A 75 -5.47 -7.51 2.31
C LEU A 75 -6.14 -7.46 0.93
N PHE A 76 -5.78 -8.35 0.01
CA PHE A 76 -6.46 -8.46 -1.29
C PHE A 76 -7.82 -9.15 -1.21
N GLU A 77 -8.14 -9.82 -0.11
CA GLU A 77 -9.44 -10.47 0.08
C GLU A 77 -10.45 -9.50 0.71
N ASN A 78 -11.62 -9.37 0.10
CA ASN A 78 -12.79 -8.69 0.65
C ASN A 78 -13.92 -9.68 0.89
N GLU A 79 -14.98 -9.23 1.58
CA GLU A 79 -16.15 -10.05 1.89
C GLU A 79 -16.83 -10.58 0.62
N ASP A 80 -17.04 -9.72 -0.37
CA ASP A 80 -17.85 -10.00 -1.55
C ASP A 80 -17.04 -10.21 -2.83
N THR A 81 -15.77 -9.79 -2.85
CA THR A 81 -15.00 -9.77 -4.10
C THR A 81 -13.50 -9.70 -3.85
N ASP A 82 -12.72 -10.24 -4.75
CA ASP A 82 -11.27 -10.08 -4.77
C ASP A 82 -10.91 -8.66 -5.27
N VAL A 83 -9.92 -8.04 -4.64
CA VAL A 83 -9.43 -6.71 -5.04
C VAL A 83 -8.89 -6.72 -6.47
N PHE A 84 -8.32 -7.84 -6.95
CA PHE A 84 -7.89 -7.97 -8.34
C PHE A 84 -9.04 -7.88 -9.33
N ASP A 85 -10.24 -8.36 -8.99
CA ASP A 85 -11.44 -8.21 -9.81
C ASP A 85 -11.89 -6.75 -9.89
N LEU A 86 -11.68 -5.96 -8.83
CA LEU A 86 -11.95 -4.53 -8.85
C LEU A 86 -10.98 -3.79 -9.78
N TYR A 87 -9.69 -4.12 -9.73
CA TYR A 87 -8.69 -3.54 -10.63
C TYR A 87 -8.91 -3.93 -12.10
N ALA A 88 -9.35 -5.17 -12.35
CA ALA A 88 -9.70 -5.60 -13.69
C ALA A 88 -10.78 -4.71 -14.34
N LYS A 89 -11.74 -4.22 -13.55
CA LYS A 89 -12.78 -3.29 -14.02
C LYS A 89 -12.26 -1.90 -14.38
N THR A 90 -11.17 -1.45 -13.77
CA THR A 90 -10.53 -0.16 -14.07
C THR A 90 -9.47 -0.27 -15.17
N GLY A 91 -9.10 -1.49 -15.58
CA GLY A 91 -8.00 -1.74 -16.51
C GLY A 91 -6.61 -1.60 -15.90
N ALA A 92 -6.50 -1.54 -14.57
CA ALA A 92 -5.24 -1.46 -13.87
C ALA A 92 -4.64 -2.83 -13.58
N ASN A 93 -3.30 -2.87 -13.51
CA ASN A 93 -2.54 -4.01 -13.01
C ASN A 93 -2.12 -3.74 -11.57
N ALA A 94 -2.52 -4.61 -10.65
CA ALA A 94 -2.14 -4.55 -9.25
C ALA A 94 -1.01 -5.53 -8.93
N ASN A 95 -0.18 -5.16 -7.97
CA ASN A 95 0.85 -6.02 -7.42
C ASN A 95 1.10 -5.65 -5.94
N ALA A 96 1.78 -6.52 -5.23
CA ALA A 96 2.28 -6.26 -3.89
C ALA A 96 3.58 -6.99 -3.66
N PHE A 97 4.33 -6.57 -2.65
CA PHE A 97 5.51 -7.29 -2.19
C PHE A 97 5.77 -7.03 -0.71
N THR A 98 6.36 -8.02 -0.06
CA THR A 98 6.87 -7.93 1.30
C THR A 98 8.38 -8.10 1.28
N SER A 99 9.08 -7.10 1.79
CA SER A 99 10.54 -7.15 1.99
C SER A 99 10.88 -7.34 3.48
N PHE A 100 12.16 -7.12 3.84
CA PHE A 100 12.61 -7.23 5.22
C PHE A 100 11.99 -6.17 6.14
N ASP A 101 11.84 -4.95 5.68
CA ASP A 101 11.47 -3.78 6.47
C ASP A 101 10.22 -3.05 5.98
N GLU A 102 9.64 -3.47 4.86
CA GLU A 102 8.44 -2.86 4.30
C GLU A 102 7.50 -3.86 3.63
N THR A 103 6.24 -3.51 3.56
CA THR A 103 5.23 -4.15 2.70
C THR A 103 4.61 -3.05 1.83
N ALA A 104 4.49 -3.30 0.54
CA ALA A 104 3.99 -2.34 -0.43
C ALA A 104 2.91 -2.95 -1.32
N TYR A 105 1.92 -2.12 -1.66
CA TYR A 105 0.82 -2.42 -2.57
C TYR A 105 0.87 -1.42 -3.70
N THR A 106 0.79 -1.90 -4.94
CA THR A 106 0.99 -1.07 -6.13
C THR A 106 -0.10 -1.29 -7.15
N PHE A 107 -0.34 -0.29 -7.97
CA PHE A 107 -1.01 -0.46 -9.24
C PHE A 107 -0.36 0.36 -10.33
N SER A 108 -0.54 -0.07 -11.58
CA SER A 108 -0.22 0.71 -12.77
C SER A 108 -1.41 0.71 -13.73
N CYS A 109 -1.71 1.84 -14.35
CA CYS A 109 -2.78 1.98 -15.34
C CYS A 109 -2.47 3.09 -16.33
N SER A 110 -3.10 3.03 -17.51
CA SER A 110 -3.09 4.12 -18.49
C SER A 110 -4.33 5.00 -18.45
N GLU A 111 -5.41 4.50 -17.83
CA GLU A 111 -6.70 5.19 -17.70
C GLU A 111 -7.30 4.91 -16.31
N ASN A 112 -8.29 5.70 -15.91
CA ASN A 112 -9.05 5.51 -14.66
C ASN A 112 -8.18 5.45 -13.39
N TRP A 113 -7.11 6.21 -13.36
CA TRP A 113 -6.17 6.19 -12.23
C TRP A 113 -6.82 6.65 -10.92
N GLU A 114 -7.79 7.58 -10.96
CA GLU A 114 -8.52 8.03 -9.76
C GLU A 114 -9.29 6.87 -9.12
N ASN A 115 -10.02 6.10 -9.93
CA ASN A 115 -10.75 4.93 -9.44
C ASN A 115 -9.80 3.85 -8.90
N SER A 116 -8.67 3.64 -9.57
CA SER A 116 -7.64 2.69 -9.13
C SER A 116 -6.97 3.13 -7.84
N LEU A 117 -6.75 4.43 -7.65
CA LEU A 117 -6.23 4.99 -6.40
C LEU A 117 -7.24 4.84 -5.25
N GLU A 118 -8.53 5.05 -5.52
CA GLU A 118 -9.59 4.85 -4.54
C GLU A 118 -9.63 3.38 -4.06
N ILE A 119 -9.53 2.41 -4.98
CA ILE A 119 -9.43 0.99 -4.65
C ILE A 119 -8.20 0.73 -3.75
N LEU A 120 -7.02 1.28 -4.08
CA LEU A 120 -5.81 1.11 -3.29
C LEU A 120 -6.00 1.62 -1.86
N LEU A 121 -6.47 2.85 -1.72
CA LEU A 121 -6.67 3.48 -0.42
C LEU A 121 -7.78 2.80 0.40
N ASP A 122 -8.75 2.20 -0.24
CA ASP A 122 -9.86 1.52 0.43
C ASP A 122 -9.42 0.18 1.02
N PHE A 123 -8.83 -0.70 0.21
CA PHE A 123 -8.53 -2.05 0.69
C PHE A 123 -7.37 -2.11 1.71
N VAL A 124 -6.39 -1.22 1.62
CA VAL A 124 -5.30 -1.17 2.63
C VAL A 124 -5.77 -0.67 4.01
N GLN A 125 -6.94 -0.05 4.08
CA GLN A 125 -7.53 0.47 5.32
C GLN A 125 -8.65 -0.41 5.88
N LYS A 126 -9.19 -1.34 5.08
CA LYS A 126 -10.35 -2.17 5.44
C LYS A 126 -10.00 -3.66 5.35
N PRO A 127 -9.17 -4.17 6.28
CA PRO A 127 -8.83 -5.58 6.27
C PRO A 127 -10.08 -6.42 6.57
N TYR A 128 -10.23 -7.53 5.82
CA TYR A 128 -11.29 -8.51 6.04
C TYR A 128 -10.69 -9.83 6.49
N PHE A 129 -10.90 -10.19 7.75
CA PHE A 129 -10.42 -11.43 8.35
C PHE A 129 -11.60 -12.24 8.87
N THR A 130 -11.69 -13.50 8.41
CA THR A 130 -12.57 -14.52 8.97
C THR A 130 -11.75 -15.77 9.30
N GLU A 131 -12.24 -16.61 10.21
CA GLU A 131 -11.59 -17.89 10.52
C GLU A 131 -11.39 -18.74 9.26
N GLN A 132 -12.37 -18.75 8.36
CA GLN A 132 -12.32 -19.48 7.11
C GLN A 132 -11.28 -18.90 6.13
N SER A 133 -11.20 -17.58 6.02
CA SER A 133 -10.27 -16.92 5.12
C SER A 133 -8.82 -17.05 5.60
N VAL A 134 -8.61 -17.02 6.92
CA VAL A 134 -7.29 -17.27 7.53
C VAL A 134 -6.84 -18.71 7.34
N ALA A 135 -7.75 -19.69 7.49
CA ALA A 135 -7.42 -21.11 7.34
C ALA A 135 -7.06 -21.53 5.90
N LYS A 136 -7.47 -20.76 4.89
CA LYS A 136 -7.12 -21.03 3.49
C LYS A 136 -5.68 -20.67 3.13
N GLU A 137 -5.09 -19.72 3.84
CA GLU A 137 -3.73 -19.22 3.59
C GLU A 137 -2.66 -19.89 4.45
N GLN A 138 -3.03 -20.81 5.36
CA GLN A 138 -2.12 -21.63 6.16
C GLN A 138 -1.74 -22.91 5.43
#